data_30c20b85934d4e0d7de6bca2156b357f
#
_entry.id   30c20b85934d4e0d7de6bca2156b357f
#
_cell.length_a   1.000
_cell.length_b   1.000
_cell.length_c   1.000
_cell.angle_alpha   90.00
_cell.angle_beta   90.00
_cell.angle_gamma   90.00
#
_symmetry.space_group_name_H-M   'P 1'
#
loop_
_entity.id
_entity.type
_entity.pdbx_description
1 polymer ?
#
loop_
_entity_poly.entity_id
_entity_poly.type
_entity_poly.pdbx_seq_one_letter_code
_entity_poly.pdbx_strand_id
1 'polypeptide(L)'
;MTYAILADVSTRLGRPITLTAEIAQVGAWLGDVEAQIVARFSRAGLVLAAQIVLDDPSLESVVRVEAEAVIRRIYQPLPGRTSQTRSVDDASVTDRWEGGAASPVDGWLTASEWSDLLPSATTSAFSTRPGFEPDAAVFPPW
;
A
#
# COMPACT_ATOMS: atom_id res chain seq x y z
N MET A 1 -5.43 6.61 -15.73
CA MET A 1 -5.62 5.25 -16.29
C MET A 1 -5.14 4.28 -15.26
N THR A 2 -6.04 3.50 -14.68
CA THR A 2 -5.73 2.55 -13.60
C THR A 2 -4.94 1.35 -14.13
N TYR A 3 -4.00 0.85 -13.35
CA TYR A 3 -3.27 -0.37 -13.71
C TYR A 3 -4.13 -1.61 -13.49
N ALA A 4 -4.87 -1.68 -12.38
CA ALA A 4 -5.87 -2.71 -12.17
C ALA A 4 -7.20 -2.36 -12.87
N ILE A 5 -7.91 -3.37 -13.35
CA ILE A 5 -9.22 -3.24 -13.98
C ILE A 5 -10.29 -3.99 -13.17
N LEU A 6 -11.56 -3.73 -13.49
CA LEU A 6 -12.70 -4.38 -12.82
C LEU A 6 -12.60 -5.92 -12.81
N ALA A 7 -12.07 -6.50 -13.89
CA ALA A 7 -11.89 -7.95 -13.99
C ALA A 7 -10.89 -8.49 -12.94
N ASP A 8 -9.83 -7.73 -12.63
CA ASP A 8 -8.84 -8.13 -11.61
C ASP A 8 -9.48 -8.15 -10.22
N VAL A 9 -10.31 -7.15 -9.93
CA VAL A 9 -11.06 -7.07 -8.67
C VAL A 9 -12.06 -8.22 -8.59
N SER A 10 -12.89 -8.46 -9.62
CA SER A 10 -13.91 -9.51 -9.62
C SER A 10 -13.30 -10.92 -9.50
N THR A 11 -12.16 -11.17 -10.15
CA THR A 11 -11.45 -12.45 -10.10
C THR A 11 -10.98 -12.74 -8.67
N ARG A 12 -10.37 -11.75 -7.99
CA ARG A 12 -9.89 -11.89 -6.62
C ARG A 12 -11.01 -11.90 -5.59
N LEU A 13 -12.10 -11.17 -5.87
CA LEU A 13 -13.30 -11.16 -5.03
C LEU A 13 -14.05 -12.49 -5.07
N GLY A 14 -13.84 -13.32 -6.11
CA GLY A 14 -14.50 -14.61 -6.30
C GLY A 14 -15.96 -14.52 -6.73
N ARG A 15 -16.42 -13.33 -7.14
CA ARG A 15 -17.77 -13.10 -7.68
C ARG A 15 -17.77 -12.05 -8.78
N PRO A 16 -18.69 -12.15 -9.75
CA PRO A 16 -18.83 -11.10 -10.76
C PRO A 16 -19.41 -9.82 -10.13
N ILE A 17 -18.93 -8.68 -10.61
CA ILE A 17 -19.47 -7.36 -10.29
C ILE A 17 -20.34 -6.94 -11.49
N THR A 18 -21.65 -7.00 -11.31
CA THR A 18 -22.62 -6.82 -12.42
C THR A 18 -23.51 -5.59 -12.26
N LEU A 19 -23.66 -5.09 -11.03
CA LEU A 19 -24.49 -3.92 -10.77
C LEU A 19 -23.79 -2.65 -11.27
N THR A 20 -24.48 -1.86 -12.08
CA THR A 20 -23.93 -0.62 -12.64
C THR A 20 -23.39 0.33 -11.57
N ALA A 21 -24.09 0.45 -10.43
CA ALA A 21 -23.64 1.28 -9.33
C ALA A 21 -22.35 0.74 -8.68
N GLU A 22 -22.23 -0.58 -8.52
CA GLU A 22 -21.02 -1.22 -7.97
C GLU A 22 -19.85 -1.09 -8.94
N ILE A 23 -20.07 -1.25 -10.24
CA ILE A 23 -19.06 -1.05 -11.29
C ILE A 23 -18.50 0.38 -11.24
N ALA A 24 -19.39 1.38 -11.17
CA ALA A 24 -18.98 2.78 -11.08
C ALA A 24 -18.19 3.07 -9.79
N GLN A 25 -18.64 2.51 -8.68
CA GLN A 25 -17.99 2.68 -7.38
C GLN A 25 -16.59 2.04 -7.36
N VAL A 26 -16.46 0.82 -7.83
CA VAL A 26 -15.17 0.11 -7.92
C VAL A 26 -14.21 0.86 -8.84
N GLY A 27 -14.70 1.37 -9.98
CA GLY A 27 -13.90 2.18 -10.89
C GLY A 27 -13.39 3.47 -10.25
N ALA A 28 -14.24 4.16 -9.47
CA ALA A 28 -13.82 5.35 -8.72
C ALA A 28 -12.76 5.01 -7.65
N TRP A 29 -12.94 3.93 -6.91
CA TRP A 29 -11.98 3.51 -5.89
C TRP A 29 -10.64 3.08 -6.47
N LEU A 30 -10.61 2.40 -7.63
CA LEU A 30 -9.37 2.09 -8.34
C LEU A 30 -8.61 3.38 -8.70
N GLY A 31 -9.33 4.39 -9.21
CA GLY A 31 -8.73 5.70 -9.50
C GLY A 31 -8.17 6.40 -8.26
N ASP A 32 -8.86 6.32 -7.12
CA ASP A 32 -8.40 6.91 -5.86
C ASP A 32 -7.12 6.21 -5.35
N VAL A 33 -7.07 4.87 -5.42
CA VAL A 33 -5.89 4.10 -5.02
C VAL A 33 -4.70 4.42 -5.91
N GLU A 34 -4.89 4.41 -7.24
CA GLU A 34 -3.83 4.78 -8.18
C GLU A 34 -3.30 6.18 -7.91
N ALA A 35 -4.19 7.16 -7.73
CA ALA A 35 -3.79 8.53 -7.44
C ALA A 35 -2.94 8.62 -6.16
N GLN A 36 -3.27 7.83 -5.14
CA GLN A 36 -2.50 7.78 -3.90
C GLN A 36 -1.12 7.14 -4.11
N ILE A 37 -1.04 6.05 -4.88
CA ILE A 37 0.24 5.39 -5.21
C ILE A 37 1.13 6.36 -5.98
N VAL A 38 0.61 6.99 -7.03
CA VAL A 38 1.35 7.97 -7.85
C VAL A 38 1.84 9.14 -7.00
N ALA A 39 0.98 9.67 -6.13
CA ALA A 39 1.36 10.78 -5.24
C ALA A 39 2.48 10.38 -4.27
N ARG A 40 2.47 9.15 -3.77
CA ARG A 40 3.53 8.65 -2.87
C ARG A 40 4.86 8.48 -3.59
N PHE A 41 4.84 7.92 -4.80
CA PHE A 41 6.04 7.82 -5.65
C PHE A 41 6.62 9.19 -5.98
N SER A 42 5.76 10.15 -6.36
CA SER A 42 6.17 11.52 -6.65
C SER A 42 6.84 12.20 -5.44
N ARG A 43 6.31 11.98 -4.23
CA ARG A 43 6.95 12.49 -3.00
C ARG A 43 8.32 11.87 -2.73
N ALA A 44 8.55 10.64 -3.17
CA ALA A 44 9.84 9.97 -3.12
C ALA A 44 10.78 10.39 -4.27
N GLY A 45 10.35 11.30 -5.14
CA GLY A 45 11.11 11.72 -6.32
C GLY A 45 11.13 10.69 -7.45
N LEU A 46 10.18 9.74 -7.44
CA LEU A 46 10.08 8.64 -8.39
C LEU A 46 8.85 8.81 -9.29
N VAL A 47 8.93 8.26 -10.50
CA VAL A 47 7.79 8.17 -11.42
C VAL A 47 7.36 6.72 -11.51
N LEU A 48 6.13 6.41 -11.06
CA LEU A 48 5.62 5.04 -10.99
C LEU A 48 5.74 4.30 -12.34
N ALA A 49 5.34 4.94 -13.44
CA ALA A 49 5.42 4.34 -14.76
C ALA A 49 6.87 3.97 -15.17
N ALA A 50 7.85 4.79 -14.80
CA ALA A 50 9.26 4.51 -15.07
C ALA A 50 9.77 3.36 -14.20
N GLN A 51 9.33 3.26 -12.97
CA GLN A 51 9.68 2.17 -12.06
C GLN A 51 9.10 0.83 -12.53
N ILE A 52 7.86 0.83 -13.02
CA ILE A 52 7.25 -0.39 -13.60
C ILE A 52 8.05 -0.89 -14.81
N VAL A 53 8.59 -0.01 -15.63
CA VAL A 53 9.47 -0.39 -16.75
C VAL A 53 10.77 -1.06 -16.27
N LEU A 54 11.24 -0.66 -15.08
CA LEU A 54 12.42 -1.25 -14.43
C LEU A 54 12.07 -2.52 -13.62
N ASP A 55 10.79 -2.93 -13.61
CA ASP A 55 10.25 -4.05 -12.84
C ASP A 55 10.45 -3.94 -11.30
N ASP A 56 10.53 -2.70 -10.80
CA ASP A 56 10.69 -2.40 -9.37
C ASP A 56 9.82 -1.20 -8.93
N PRO A 57 8.53 -1.40 -8.61
CA PRO A 57 7.78 -2.66 -8.49
C PRO A 57 7.34 -3.22 -9.84
N SER A 58 7.08 -4.53 -9.87
CA SER A 58 6.49 -5.16 -11.05
C SER A 58 5.05 -4.69 -11.27
N LEU A 59 4.62 -4.65 -12.54
CA LEU A 59 3.24 -4.30 -12.88
C LEU A 59 2.22 -5.18 -12.16
N GLU A 60 2.52 -6.47 -12.03
CA GLU A 60 1.64 -7.42 -11.33
C GLU A 60 1.47 -7.08 -9.85
N SER A 61 2.55 -6.63 -9.20
CA SER A 61 2.49 -6.18 -7.79
C SER A 61 1.61 -4.95 -7.64
N VAL A 62 1.68 -3.99 -8.54
CA VAL A 62 0.83 -2.80 -8.53
C VAL A 62 -0.63 -3.17 -8.73
N VAL A 63 -0.94 -4.00 -9.74
CA VAL A 63 -2.31 -4.50 -10.01
C VAL A 63 -2.86 -5.26 -8.80
N ARG A 64 -2.04 -6.11 -8.18
CA ARG A 64 -2.44 -6.84 -6.98
C ARG A 64 -2.81 -5.91 -5.84
N VAL A 65 -1.96 -4.96 -5.53
CA VAL A 65 -2.17 -4.02 -4.41
C VAL A 65 -3.39 -3.14 -4.64
N GLU A 66 -3.59 -2.60 -5.85
CA GLU A 66 -4.78 -1.83 -6.19
C GLU A 66 -6.06 -2.64 -6.00
N ALA A 67 -6.09 -3.87 -6.53
CA ALA A 67 -7.27 -4.74 -6.43
C ALA A 67 -7.55 -5.14 -4.96
N GLU A 68 -6.54 -5.50 -4.18
CA GLU A 68 -6.68 -5.87 -2.77
C GLU A 68 -7.16 -4.69 -1.91
N ALA A 69 -6.68 -3.48 -2.18
CA ALA A 69 -7.14 -2.26 -1.49
C ALA A 69 -8.64 -2.02 -1.72
N VAL A 70 -9.10 -2.16 -2.97
CA VAL A 70 -10.51 -2.02 -3.32
C VAL A 70 -11.36 -3.14 -2.70
N ILE A 71 -10.90 -4.39 -2.72
CA ILE A 71 -11.60 -5.52 -2.09
C ILE A 71 -11.75 -5.29 -0.59
N ARG A 72 -10.70 -4.83 0.07
CA ARG A 72 -10.75 -4.45 1.49
C ARG A 72 -11.82 -3.40 1.75
N ARG A 73 -11.95 -2.42 0.85
CA ARG A 73 -12.97 -1.37 0.95
C ARG A 73 -14.38 -1.90 0.72
N ILE A 74 -14.56 -2.90 -0.13
CA ILE A 74 -15.86 -3.58 -0.33
C ILE A 74 -16.31 -4.26 0.96
N TYR A 75 -15.40 -4.94 1.65
CA TYR A 75 -15.72 -5.62 2.92
C TYR A 75 -15.79 -4.67 4.13
N GLN A 76 -15.05 -3.56 4.09
CA GLN A 76 -15.02 -2.56 5.15
C GLN A 76 -15.32 -1.17 4.59
N PRO A 77 -16.58 -0.86 4.25
CA PRO A 77 -16.95 0.39 3.60
C PRO A 77 -16.70 1.64 4.47
N LEU A 78 -16.50 1.45 5.78
CA LEU A 78 -16.26 2.54 6.72
C LEU A 78 -14.89 2.37 7.41
N PRO A 79 -13.86 3.13 7.00
CA PRO A 79 -12.56 3.10 7.64
C PRO A 79 -12.68 3.50 9.12
N GLY A 80 -12.00 2.76 10.00
CA GLY A 80 -12.00 3.02 11.44
C GLY A 80 -13.11 2.34 12.24
N ARG A 81 -14.06 1.65 11.63
CA ARG A 81 -15.01 0.82 12.35
C ARG A 81 -14.45 -0.59 12.53
N THR A 82 -14.30 -0.99 13.78
CA THR A 82 -13.88 -2.36 14.16
C THR A 82 -15.04 -3.28 14.47
N SER A 83 -16.25 -2.74 14.65
CA SER A 83 -17.44 -3.54 14.90
C SER A 83 -18.72 -2.83 14.46
N GLN A 84 -19.68 -3.58 13.98
CA GLN A 84 -21.05 -3.11 13.73
C GLN A 84 -22.03 -4.07 14.39
N THR A 85 -22.86 -3.55 15.28
CA THR A 85 -23.95 -4.33 15.89
C THR A 85 -25.25 -3.94 15.20
N ARG A 86 -25.97 -4.91 14.68
CA ARG A 86 -27.34 -4.78 14.21
C ARG A 86 -28.24 -5.53 15.17
N SER A 87 -29.20 -4.86 15.77
CA SER A 87 -30.26 -5.50 16.50
C SER A 87 -31.57 -5.40 15.71
N VAL A 88 -32.23 -6.54 15.53
CA VAL A 88 -33.56 -6.63 14.96
C VAL A 88 -34.37 -7.48 15.94
N ASP A 89 -35.33 -6.85 16.58
CA ASP A 89 -36.13 -7.44 17.66
C ASP A 89 -35.24 -8.01 18.79
N ASP A 90 -35.37 -9.28 19.13
CA ASP A 90 -34.61 -9.94 20.20
C ASP A 90 -33.26 -10.53 19.76
N ALA A 91 -32.88 -10.39 18.49
CA ALA A 91 -31.61 -10.89 17.97
C ALA A 91 -30.62 -9.76 17.69
N SER A 92 -29.43 -9.85 18.26
CA SER A 92 -28.33 -8.93 17.94
C SER A 92 -27.21 -9.72 17.24
N VAL A 93 -26.83 -9.24 16.06
CA VAL A 93 -25.65 -9.74 15.33
C VAL A 93 -24.57 -8.68 15.41
N THR A 94 -23.42 -9.08 15.93
CA THR A 94 -22.23 -8.20 16.00
C THR A 94 -21.19 -8.73 15.04
N ASP A 95 -20.96 -8.00 13.95
CA ASP A 95 -19.84 -8.24 13.06
C ASP A 95 -18.61 -7.52 13.62
N ARG A 96 -17.57 -8.28 13.91
CA ARG A 96 -16.26 -7.74 14.33
C ARG A 96 -15.27 -7.91 13.20
N TRP A 97 -14.57 -6.83 12.90
CA TRP A 97 -13.40 -6.86 12.04
C TRP A 97 -12.15 -6.69 12.89
N GLU A 98 -11.21 -7.61 12.78
CA GLU A 98 -9.94 -7.47 13.47
C GLU A 98 -9.17 -6.28 12.87
N GLY A 99 -9.07 -5.21 13.63
CA GLY A 99 -8.17 -4.10 13.38
C GLY A 99 -6.73 -4.52 13.73
N GLY A 100 -6.17 -5.45 12.94
CA GLY A 100 -4.79 -5.91 13.10
C GLY A 100 -3.78 -5.05 12.34
N ALA A 101 -2.56 -5.54 12.22
CA ALA A 101 -1.45 -4.94 11.48
C ALA A 101 -1.74 -4.64 9.99
N ALA A 102 -2.89 -5.09 9.48
CA ALA A 102 -3.40 -4.85 8.13
C ALA A 102 -4.27 -3.59 8.00
N SER A 103 -4.35 -2.74 9.03
CA SER A 103 -5.06 -1.46 8.91
C SER A 103 -4.35 -0.53 7.93
N PRO A 104 -5.09 0.10 6.99
CA PRO A 104 -4.49 1.03 6.04
C PRO A 104 -3.85 2.21 6.78
N VAL A 105 -2.60 2.53 6.43
CA VAL A 105 -1.86 3.65 7.02
C VAL A 105 -2.35 4.98 6.48
N ASP A 106 -2.65 5.03 5.19
CA ASP A 106 -3.07 6.24 4.46
C ASP A 106 -4.52 6.13 3.95
N GLY A 107 -5.38 5.33 4.60
CA GLY A 107 -6.78 5.14 4.23
C GLY A 107 -7.04 4.04 3.19
N TRP A 108 -6.06 3.68 2.35
CA TRP A 108 -6.20 2.65 1.32
C TRP A 108 -5.19 1.50 1.44
N LEU A 109 -3.90 1.80 1.61
CA LEU A 109 -2.82 0.83 1.61
C LEU A 109 -2.27 0.61 3.02
N THR A 110 -1.85 -0.62 3.27
CA THR A 110 -1.16 -1.01 4.51
C THR A 110 0.34 -0.71 4.44
N ALA A 111 1.01 -0.72 5.58
CA ALA A 111 2.45 -0.51 5.63
C ALA A 111 3.24 -1.59 4.85
N SER A 112 2.75 -2.84 4.86
CA SER A 112 3.37 -3.94 4.09
C SER A 112 3.22 -3.74 2.58
N GLU A 113 2.05 -3.32 2.11
CA GLU A 113 1.82 -3.01 0.70
C GLU A 113 2.72 -1.85 0.22
N TRP A 114 2.93 -0.85 1.07
CA TRP A 114 3.88 0.22 0.77
C TRP A 114 5.32 -0.27 0.70
N SER A 115 5.73 -1.20 1.57
CA SER A 115 7.07 -1.79 1.50
C SER A 115 7.28 -2.67 0.26
N ASP A 116 6.21 -3.27 -0.25
CA ASP A 116 6.25 -4.08 -1.48
C ASP A 116 6.31 -3.22 -2.75
N LEU A 117 5.71 -2.02 -2.71
CA LEU A 117 5.65 -1.12 -3.85
C LEU A 117 6.86 -0.19 -3.95
N LEU A 118 7.30 0.37 -2.82
CA LEU A 118 8.42 1.29 -2.84
C LEU A 118 9.71 0.50 -3.01
N PRO A 119 10.57 0.85 -3.99
CA PRO A 119 11.87 0.23 -4.10
C PRO A 119 12.58 0.34 -2.77
N SER A 120 13.14 -0.78 -2.31
CA SER A 120 13.96 -0.78 -1.11
C SER A 120 14.99 0.33 -1.27
N ALA A 121 14.85 1.40 -0.49
CA ALA A 121 15.92 2.36 -0.41
C ALA A 121 17.15 1.53 -0.05
N THR A 122 18.00 1.24 -1.02
CA THR A 122 19.37 0.93 -0.74
C THR A 122 19.87 2.16 -0.02
N THR A 123 19.68 2.19 1.28
CA THR A 123 20.52 2.95 2.14
C THR A 123 21.91 2.39 1.88
N SER A 124 22.55 2.87 0.80
CA SER A 124 23.98 3.05 0.87
C SER A 124 24.11 4.01 2.04
N ALA A 125 24.17 3.41 3.23
CA ALA A 125 24.65 4.12 4.35
C ALA A 125 25.99 4.65 3.90
N PHE A 126 26.00 5.93 3.53
CA PHE A 126 27.21 6.71 3.57
C PHE A 126 27.63 6.68 5.02
N SER A 127 28.27 5.58 5.39
CA SER A 127 29.17 5.56 6.53
C SER A 127 30.35 6.41 6.12
N THR A 128 30.13 7.71 6.08
CA THR A 128 31.20 8.65 6.30
C THR A 128 31.57 8.51 7.78
N ARG A 129 32.21 7.41 8.12
CA ARG A 129 33.14 7.44 9.23
C ARG A 129 34.21 8.40 8.73
N PRO A 130 34.36 9.60 9.31
CA PRO A 130 35.58 10.34 9.13
C PRO A 130 36.66 9.40 9.63
N GLY A 131 37.51 8.94 8.71
CA GLY A 131 38.70 8.19 9.07
C GLY A 131 39.53 9.10 9.98
N PHE A 132 39.30 8.98 11.26
CA PHE A 132 40.24 9.47 12.25
C PHE A 132 41.36 8.44 12.21
N GLU A 133 42.30 8.58 11.28
CA GLU A 133 43.60 8.00 11.46
C GLU A 133 44.19 8.69 12.69
N PRO A 134 44.43 7.97 13.79
CA PRO A 134 45.25 8.53 14.85
C PRO A 134 46.64 8.73 14.23
N ASP A 135 46.96 10.00 13.98
CA ASP A 135 48.29 10.41 13.61
C ASP A 135 49.24 9.76 14.64
N ALA A 136 50.09 8.85 14.17
CA ALA A 136 51.02 8.18 14.99
C ALA A 136 51.94 9.27 15.53
N ALA A 137 51.65 9.71 16.74
CA ALA A 137 52.51 10.63 17.46
C ALA A 137 53.88 9.99 17.58
N VAL A 138 54.79 10.40 16.74
CA VAL A 138 56.21 10.11 16.83
C VAL A 138 56.69 10.80 18.11
N PHE A 139 56.76 10.10 19.18
CA PHE A 139 57.46 10.56 20.38
C PHE A 139 58.96 10.51 20.08
N PRO A 140 59.70 11.62 20.16
CA PRO A 140 61.15 11.57 20.05
C PRO A 140 61.74 10.83 21.24
N PRO A 141 62.76 10.03 21.03
CA PRO A 141 63.44 9.37 22.13
C PRO A 141 64.16 10.40 23.00
N TRP A 142 64.03 10.27 24.26
CA TRP A 142 64.80 11.02 25.28
C TRP A 142 66.18 10.40 25.44
#